data_89a12daed2001e00eba533e0de1d3d88
#
_entry.id   89a12daed2001e00eba533e0de1d3d88
#
_cell.length_a   1.000
_cell.length_b   1.000
_cell.length_c   1.000
_cell.angle_alpha   90.00
_cell.angle_beta   90.00
_cell.angle_gamma   90.00
#
_symmetry.space_group_name_H-M   'P 1'
#
loop_
_entity.id
_entity.type
_entity.pdbx_description
1 polymer ?
#
loop_
_entity_poly.entity_id
_entity_poly.type
_entity_poly.pdbx_seq_one_letter_code
_entity_poly.pdbx_strand_id
1 'polypeptide(L)'
;MADYPSPEITPQIEAIRRGIRTITHELSSPLGVLRMTTHYLRTQNVPPEKRDHYLQLLNDTVNRLEDGLHRMRALADPDYRPQEQQVPPAGGSQ
;
A
#
# COMPACT_ATOMS: atom_id res chain seq x y z
N MET A 1 -18.87 -31.11 -14.51
CA MET A 1 -18.49 -31.02 -14.26
C MET A 1 -17.96 -30.57 -13.77
N ALA A 2 -18.00 -30.23 -13.58
CA ALA A 2 -17.45 -29.79 -13.23
C ALA A 2 -16.80 -29.87 -12.60
N ASP A 3 -16.72 -29.95 -12.35
CA ASP A 3 -16.03 -30.10 -11.78
C ASP A 3 -15.08 -29.79 -11.68
N TYR A 4 -15.05 -29.40 -11.56
CA TYR A 4 -13.99 -29.14 -11.63
C TYR A 4 -13.58 -28.31 -10.82
N PRO A 5 -13.13 -27.72 -10.95
CA PRO A 5 -12.22 -27.03 -10.24
C PRO A 5 -12.45 -26.65 -8.89
N SER A 6 -13.58 -26.70 -8.40
CA SER A 6 -13.77 -26.36 -7.06
C SER A 6 -12.79 -27.02 -6.15
N PRO A 7 -12.51 -28.24 -6.35
CA PRO A 7 -11.55 -28.86 -5.46
C PRO A 7 -10.19 -28.27 -5.56
N GLU A 8 -9.97 -27.55 -6.61
CA GLU A 8 -8.70 -26.99 -6.76
C GLU A 8 -8.50 -25.71 -6.04
N ILE A 9 -9.51 -25.21 -5.40
CA ILE A 9 -9.33 -24.07 -4.57
C ILE A 9 -8.81 -24.59 -3.26
N THR A 10 -7.52 -24.63 -3.18
CA THR A 10 -6.85 -25.15 -2.01
C THR A 10 -6.90 -24.12 -0.91
N PRO A 11 -6.63 -24.52 0.33
CA PRO A 11 -6.51 -23.56 1.42
C PRO A 11 -5.47 -22.49 1.13
N GLN A 12 -4.43 -22.81 0.40
CA GLN A 12 -3.43 -21.83 0.05
C GLN A 12 -3.98 -20.77 -0.86
N ILE A 13 -4.71 -21.17 -1.88
CA ILE A 13 -5.31 -20.22 -2.80
C ILE A 13 -6.32 -19.37 -2.08
N GLU A 14 -7.08 -19.96 -1.20
CA GLU A 14 -8.07 -19.23 -0.44
C GLU A 14 -7.41 -18.22 0.48
N ALA A 15 -6.29 -18.59 1.08
CA ALA A 15 -5.56 -17.68 1.96
C ALA A 15 -5.02 -16.50 1.17
N ILE A 16 -4.49 -16.74 -0.02
CA ILE A 16 -3.98 -15.68 -0.85
C ILE A 16 -5.10 -14.73 -1.26
N ARG A 17 -6.22 -15.31 -1.67
CA ARG A 17 -7.37 -14.53 -2.08
C ARG A 17 -7.87 -13.65 -0.94
N ARG A 18 -7.92 -14.21 0.25
CA ARG A 18 -8.34 -13.47 1.42
C ARG A 18 -7.36 -12.36 1.75
N GLY A 19 -6.07 -12.66 1.64
CA GLY A 19 -5.04 -11.67 1.88
C GLY A 19 -5.13 -10.51 0.93
N ILE A 20 -5.35 -10.78 -0.35
CA ILE A 20 -5.49 -9.74 -1.34
C ILE A 20 -6.68 -8.86 -1.02
N ARG A 21 -7.80 -9.49 -0.67
CA ARG A 21 -9.01 -8.74 -0.35
C ARG A 21 -8.79 -7.83 0.85
N THR A 22 -8.14 -8.36 1.88
CA THR A 22 -7.87 -7.61 3.08
C THR A 22 -6.97 -6.42 2.80
N ILE A 23 -5.88 -6.65 2.08
CA ILE A 23 -4.93 -5.59 1.79
C ILE A 23 -5.58 -4.53 0.90
N THR A 24 -6.32 -4.96 -0.11
CA THR A 24 -6.99 -4.02 -0.98
C THR A 24 -7.95 -3.13 -0.19
N HIS A 25 -8.64 -3.73 0.74
CA HIS A 25 -9.56 -2.98 1.57
C HIS A 25 -8.80 -2.00 2.46
N GLU A 26 -7.67 -2.44 3.00
CA GLU A 26 -6.86 -1.57 3.85
C GLU A 26 -6.26 -0.40 3.08
N LEU A 27 -6.00 -0.57 1.80
CA LEU A 27 -5.43 0.50 1.00
C LEU A 27 -6.44 1.58 0.67
N SER A 28 -7.71 1.28 0.79
CA SER A 28 -8.76 2.26 0.48
C SER A 28 -8.68 3.48 1.39
N SER A 29 -8.40 3.27 2.66
CA SER A 29 -8.36 4.35 3.61
C SER A 29 -7.23 5.34 3.33
N PRO A 30 -5.97 4.89 3.21
CA PRO A 30 -4.91 5.84 2.91
C PRO A 30 -5.10 6.52 1.55
N LEU A 31 -5.69 5.83 0.58
CA LEU A 31 -5.97 6.49 -0.69
C LEU A 31 -6.95 7.64 -0.51
N GLY A 32 -7.96 7.43 0.33
CA GLY A 32 -8.92 8.49 0.63
C GLY A 32 -8.26 9.66 1.32
N VAL A 33 -7.40 9.36 2.29
CA VAL A 33 -6.68 10.41 3.01
C VAL A 33 -5.81 11.20 2.04
N LEU A 34 -5.12 10.47 1.16
CA LEU A 34 -4.24 11.12 0.19
C LEU A 34 -5.03 12.05 -0.71
N ARG A 35 -6.16 11.58 -1.21
CA ARG A 35 -6.98 12.37 -2.10
C ARG A 35 -7.54 13.61 -1.42
N MET A 36 -8.06 13.44 -0.22
CA MET A 36 -8.64 14.56 0.50
C MET A 36 -7.59 15.59 0.87
N THR A 37 -6.44 15.13 1.35
CA THR A 37 -5.38 16.03 1.77
C THR A 37 -4.83 16.80 0.58
N THR A 38 -4.63 16.11 -0.54
CA THR A 38 -4.15 16.75 -1.74
C THR A 38 -5.13 17.80 -2.21
N HIS A 39 -6.40 17.46 -2.21
CA HIS A 39 -7.43 18.40 -2.62
C HIS A 39 -7.45 19.64 -1.72
N TYR A 40 -7.34 19.42 -0.43
CA TYR A 40 -7.33 20.49 0.54
C TYR A 40 -6.15 21.44 0.28
N LEU A 41 -4.97 20.88 0.08
CA LEU A 41 -3.78 21.69 -0.16
C LEU A 41 -3.88 22.46 -1.45
N ARG A 42 -4.58 21.93 -2.44
CA ARG A 42 -4.71 22.61 -3.73
C ARG A 42 -5.75 23.71 -3.72
N THR A 43 -6.79 23.54 -2.91
CA THR A 43 -7.93 24.45 -3.00
C THR A 43 -8.03 25.43 -1.87
N GLN A 44 -7.28 25.22 -0.79
CA GLN A 44 -7.35 26.09 0.36
C GLN A 44 -6.06 26.85 0.54
N ASN A 45 -6.18 28.01 1.15
CA ASN A 45 -5.01 28.81 1.43
C ASN A 45 -4.46 28.38 2.79
N VAL A 46 -3.56 27.44 2.77
CA VAL A 46 -3.10 26.79 3.99
C VAL A 46 -1.87 27.51 4.55
N PRO A 47 -1.89 27.88 5.83
CA PRO A 47 -0.71 28.53 6.43
C PRO A 47 0.50 27.60 6.37
N PRO A 48 1.70 28.16 6.32
CA PRO A 48 2.90 27.35 6.18
C PRO A 48 3.07 26.28 7.26
N GLU A 49 2.76 26.61 8.50
CA GLU A 49 2.95 25.62 9.56
C GLU A 49 1.98 24.47 9.41
N LYS A 50 0.79 24.73 8.91
CA LYS A 50 -0.16 23.67 8.68
C LYS A 50 0.19 22.89 7.41
N ARG A 51 0.77 23.58 6.44
CA ARG A 51 1.20 22.93 5.23
C ARG A 51 2.22 21.82 5.54
N ASP A 52 3.17 22.11 6.42
CA ASP A 52 4.15 21.12 6.81
C ASP A 52 3.48 19.91 7.44
N HIS A 53 2.49 20.16 8.27
CA HIS A 53 1.76 19.08 8.91
C HIS A 53 1.10 18.17 7.87
N TYR A 54 0.46 18.78 6.88
CA TYR A 54 -0.23 18.00 5.86
C TYR A 54 0.74 17.29 4.93
N LEU A 55 1.89 17.90 4.67
CA LEU A 55 2.89 17.23 3.87
C LEU A 55 3.44 16.01 4.60
N GLN A 56 3.60 16.12 5.92
CA GLN A 56 4.01 14.98 6.71
C GLN A 56 2.95 13.89 6.65
N LEU A 57 1.70 14.27 6.74
CA LEU A 57 0.60 13.32 6.65
C LEU A 57 0.61 12.60 5.30
N LEU A 58 0.88 13.34 4.23
CA LEU A 58 0.97 12.74 2.91
C LEU A 58 2.10 11.73 2.85
N ASN A 59 3.24 12.09 3.42
CA ASN A 59 4.38 11.20 3.43
C ASN A 59 4.07 9.91 4.19
N ASP A 60 3.45 10.03 5.35
CA ASP A 60 3.08 8.88 6.15
C ASP A 60 2.08 8.02 5.41
N THR A 61 1.17 8.65 4.71
CA THR A 61 0.14 7.95 3.95
C THR A 61 0.75 7.17 2.80
N VAL A 62 1.71 7.78 2.11
CA VAL A 62 2.42 7.08 1.03
C VAL A 62 3.14 5.86 1.58
N ASN A 63 3.75 5.99 2.75
CA ASN A 63 4.44 4.86 3.36
C ASN A 63 3.49 3.72 3.65
N ARG A 64 2.29 4.03 4.08
CA ARG A 64 1.28 2.99 4.30
C ARG A 64 0.90 2.29 3.01
N LEU A 65 0.77 3.07 1.94
CA LEU A 65 0.44 2.49 0.64
C LEU A 65 1.55 1.58 0.18
N GLU A 66 2.78 2.00 0.34
CA GLU A 66 3.91 1.18 -0.04
C GLU A 66 3.95 -0.12 0.75
N ASP A 67 3.68 -0.03 2.03
CA ASP A 67 3.65 -1.22 2.87
C ASP A 67 2.60 -2.20 2.37
N GLY A 68 1.42 -1.71 2.03
CA GLY A 68 0.37 -2.56 1.49
C GLY A 68 0.76 -3.20 0.18
N LEU A 69 1.44 -2.43 -0.69
CA LEU A 69 1.89 -2.98 -1.95
C LEU A 69 2.94 -4.07 -1.76
N HIS A 70 3.85 -3.86 -0.80
CA HIS A 70 4.85 -4.89 -0.50
C HIS A 70 4.19 -6.16 -0.02
N ARG A 71 3.19 -6.04 0.84
CA ARG A 71 2.48 -7.22 1.31
C ARG A 71 1.73 -7.92 0.18
N MET A 72 1.18 -7.14 -0.73
CA MET A 72 0.49 -7.69 -1.87
C MET A 72 1.46 -8.48 -2.75
N ARG A 73 2.62 -7.90 -3.00
CA ARG A 73 3.64 -8.56 -3.81
C ARG A 73 4.15 -9.82 -3.14
N ALA A 74 4.25 -9.80 -1.82
CA ALA A 74 4.69 -10.98 -1.10
C ALA A 74 3.69 -12.12 -1.25
N LEU A 75 2.41 -11.81 -1.34
CA LEU A 75 1.41 -12.84 -1.57
C LEU A 75 1.54 -13.43 -2.96
N ALA A 76 1.87 -12.61 -3.94
CA ALA A 76 1.97 -13.07 -5.32
C ALA A 76 3.30 -13.74 -5.58
N ASP A 77 4.34 -13.36 -4.87
CA ASP A 77 5.69 -13.85 -5.11
C ASP A 77 6.37 -14.11 -3.78
N PRO A 78 6.44 -15.36 -3.35
CA PRO A 78 7.04 -15.68 -2.05
C PRO A 78 8.49 -15.27 -1.94
N ASP A 79 9.16 -15.09 -3.07
CA ASP A 79 10.56 -14.69 -3.05
C ASP A 79 10.76 -13.19 -3.01
N TYR A 80 9.69 -12.44 -3.01
CA TYR A 80 9.79 -10.99 -3.01
C TYR A 80 10.45 -10.49 -1.74
N ARG A 81 11.40 -9.57 -1.88
CA ARG A 81 12.16 -9.01 -0.77
C ARG A 81 12.11 -7.49 -0.84
N PRO A 82 11.21 -6.87 -0.11
CA PRO A 82 11.11 -5.40 -0.17
C PRO A 82 12.39 -4.68 0.20
N GLN A 83 13.13 -5.22 1.16
CA GLN A 83 14.33 -4.55 1.58
C GLN A 83 15.33 -4.42 0.48
N GLU A 84 15.41 -5.43 -0.36
CA GLU A 84 16.35 -5.40 -1.44
C GLU A 84 15.99 -4.38 -2.45
N GLN A 85 14.70 -4.15 -2.60
CA GLN A 85 14.22 -3.15 -3.52
C GLN A 85 14.53 -1.75 -3.04
N GLN A 86 14.57 -1.60 -1.74
CA GLN A 86 14.69 -0.30 -1.18
C GLN A 86 16.08 0.09 -0.79
N VAL A 87 17.01 -0.77 -0.99
CA VAL A 87 18.34 -0.47 -0.60
C VAL A 87 18.74 0.82 -1.20
N PRO A 88 18.99 1.78 -0.41
CA PRO A 88 19.37 3.06 -0.95
C PRO A 88 20.77 2.98 -1.31
N PRO A 89 21.03 3.55 -2.19
CA PRO A 89 22.34 3.68 -2.46
C PRO A 89 22.90 4.52 -1.40
N ALA A 90 23.20 4.23 -0.84
CA ALA A 90 23.45 4.92 0.15
C ALA A 90 23.31 6.21 0.25
N GLY A 91 23.03 5.82 0.22
CA GLY A 91 23.00 6.33 0.47
C GLY A 91 22.96 6.79 0.75
N GLY A 92 22.84 6.68 0.72
CA GLY A 92 22.77 7.08 0.86
C GLY A 92 22.93 7.57 1.29
N SER A 93 23.10 7.67 1.35
CA SER A 93 23.24 8.12 1.65
C SER A 93 23.35 8.60 1.76
N GLN A 94 23.44 8.73 1.81
CA GLN A 94 23.44 9.25 1.88
C GLN A 94 23.46 9.63 1.89
#